data_8f5c913353c0922da280cc99805de825
#
_entry.id   8f5c913353c0922da280cc99805de825
#
_cell.length_a   1.000
_cell.length_b   1.000
_cell.length_c   1.000
_cell.angle_alpha   90.00
_cell.angle_beta   90.00
_cell.angle_gamma   90.00
#
_symmetry.space_group_name_H-M   'P 1'
#
loop_
_entity.id
_entity.type
_entity.pdbx_description
1 polymer ?
#
loop_
_entity_poly.entity_id
_entity_poly.type
_entity_poly.pdbx_seq_one_letter_code
_entity_poly.pdbx_strand_id
1 'polypeptide(L)'
;MRKKWILSFSIRAALSFFLLAALLLSPLSLCSVKAQSPEKAVENLAPNLEKATISLPAQGAALRKFTDSVGREVSLPTVLKKVAPSGPLAQIVLYTAVPDKLVGVARPFGKAAAGYIDKKVLKLPEFGQFYGKNANLNMEALLKAAPNVIIDIGEKKKTINEDMDKLQEQLGIPCVFIEASLETLPQTYEKLAELFGESFTAEISESLVSENHEKAEASDASDAAAVSENTEKPAEAKDQGDKDQDSEEAKGKEAKESEDAQDSPELADVLARAKETNHFYALAVEAKTILDRAKAANEEISEDKRVKVYWAMGDKGGNTNARESFHSQALQLLPVINVADIEANNKGGGSEVSMEQILNWDPDVILVDSPELMDFIQKDSSWQSLRAIKEERTYLVPSIPYGFLYNPPSVNRLMGLDWLGKLLYPEAKAYDFKIEDQLKNFYQHFYHIELSEDQIAEVLNFQTK
;
A
#
# COMPACT_ATOMS: atom_id res chain seq x y z
N MET A 1 -0.94 -9.08 -48.84
CA MET A 1 -2.21 -9.73 -48.49
C MET A 1 -2.09 -10.92 -47.51
N ARG A 2 -0.93 -11.58 -47.34
CA ARG A 2 -0.78 -12.75 -46.45
C ARG A 2 -0.67 -12.44 -44.94
N LYS A 3 -0.26 -11.26 -44.52
CA LYS A 3 -0.14 -10.90 -43.08
C LYS A 3 -1.43 -10.54 -42.37
N LYS A 4 -2.48 -10.11 -43.05
CA LYS A 4 -3.78 -9.80 -42.48
C LYS A 4 -4.60 -11.07 -42.09
N TRP A 5 -4.34 -12.21 -42.70
CA TRP A 5 -5.05 -13.46 -42.42
C TRP A 5 -4.60 -14.16 -41.14
N ILE A 6 -3.33 -14.03 -40.78
CA ILE A 6 -2.78 -14.71 -39.59
C ILE A 6 -3.26 -14.05 -38.30
N LEU A 7 -3.40 -12.69 -38.25
CA LEU A 7 -3.93 -12.00 -37.07
C LEU A 7 -5.41 -12.29 -36.82
N SER A 8 -6.22 -12.41 -37.90
CA SER A 8 -7.63 -12.74 -37.80
C SER A 8 -7.88 -14.15 -37.26
N PHE A 9 -6.98 -15.10 -37.52
CA PHE A 9 -7.12 -16.49 -37.07
C PHE A 9 -6.81 -16.65 -35.57
N SER A 10 -5.81 -15.93 -35.04
CA SER A 10 -5.45 -15.96 -33.61
C SER A 10 -6.56 -15.41 -32.70
N ILE A 11 -7.22 -14.32 -33.09
CA ILE A 11 -8.28 -13.70 -32.30
C ILE A 11 -9.54 -14.62 -32.25
N ARG A 12 -9.86 -15.31 -33.35
CA ARG A 12 -10.99 -16.24 -33.38
C ARG A 12 -10.74 -17.51 -32.57
N ALA A 13 -9.51 -18.01 -32.53
CA ALA A 13 -9.15 -19.20 -31.75
C ALA A 13 -9.19 -18.90 -30.23
N ALA A 14 -8.74 -17.72 -29.80
CA ALA A 14 -8.79 -17.30 -28.38
C ALA A 14 -10.23 -17.12 -27.86
N LEU A 15 -11.14 -16.57 -28.69
CA LEU A 15 -12.56 -16.44 -28.32
C LEU A 15 -13.27 -17.80 -28.21
N SER A 16 -12.93 -18.79 -29.07
CA SER A 16 -13.54 -20.13 -29.02
C SER A 16 -13.12 -20.94 -27.79
N PHE A 17 -11.90 -20.76 -27.27
CA PHE A 17 -11.41 -21.44 -26.08
C PHE A 17 -12.07 -20.91 -24.79
N PHE A 18 -12.36 -19.61 -24.72
CA PHE A 18 -13.07 -19.01 -23.57
C PHE A 18 -14.55 -19.42 -23.48
N LEU A 19 -15.21 -19.62 -24.59
CA LEU A 19 -16.60 -20.10 -24.59
C LEU A 19 -16.73 -21.56 -24.12
N LEU A 20 -15.71 -22.40 -24.38
CA LEU A 20 -15.78 -23.85 -23.98
C LEU A 20 -15.51 -24.02 -22.48
N ALA A 21 -14.69 -23.16 -21.86
CA ALA A 21 -14.38 -23.19 -20.42
C ALA A 21 -15.55 -22.69 -19.55
N ALA A 22 -16.37 -21.78 -20.05
CA ALA A 22 -17.53 -21.23 -19.32
C ALA A 22 -18.73 -22.23 -19.27
N LEU A 23 -18.78 -23.23 -20.15
CA LEU A 23 -19.88 -24.20 -20.27
C LEU A 23 -19.75 -25.42 -19.34
N LEU A 24 -18.60 -25.63 -18.68
CA LEU A 24 -18.34 -26.86 -17.92
C LEU A 24 -18.42 -26.74 -16.39
N LEU A 25 -18.73 -25.57 -15.84
CA LEU A 25 -18.70 -25.34 -14.38
C LEU A 25 -19.97 -24.63 -13.87
N SER A 26 -21.14 -25.22 -13.96
CA SER A 26 -22.22 -24.91 -13.02
C SER A 26 -23.28 -26.02 -12.92
N PRO A 27 -23.64 -26.41 -11.70
CA PRO A 27 -25.02 -26.75 -11.44
C PRO A 27 -25.69 -25.92 -10.35
N LEU A 28 -26.89 -25.42 -10.68
CA LEU A 28 -28.07 -25.20 -9.85
C LEU A 28 -28.06 -24.15 -8.73
N SER A 29 -28.71 -22.99 -8.97
CA SER A 29 -29.84 -22.56 -8.12
C SER A 29 -30.73 -21.59 -8.89
N LEU A 30 -32.02 -21.90 -9.00
CA LEU A 30 -33.05 -21.09 -9.64
C LEU A 30 -33.39 -19.87 -8.76
N CYS A 31 -33.18 -18.66 -9.30
CA CYS A 31 -34.01 -17.52 -8.97
C CYS A 31 -34.20 -16.66 -10.23
N SER A 32 -35.46 -16.46 -10.58
CA SER A 32 -35.95 -15.93 -11.86
C SER A 32 -35.63 -14.44 -12.01
N VAL A 33 -34.55 -14.14 -12.75
CA VAL A 33 -34.37 -12.87 -13.45
C VAL A 33 -34.12 -13.23 -14.91
N LYS A 34 -34.86 -12.62 -15.84
CA LYS A 34 -34.68 -12.81 -17.28
C LYS A 34 -33.25 -12.41 -17.68
N ALA A 35 -32.37 -13.40 -17.63
CA ALA A 35 -31.02 -13.27 -18.18
C ALA A 35 -31.12 -13.39 -19.71
N GLN A 36 -30.67 -12.38 -20.43
CA GLN A 36 -30.37 -12.49 -21.86
C GLN A 36 -29.29 -13.57 -22.04
N SER A 37 -29.44 -14.41 -23.06
CA SER A 37 -28.48 -15.49 -23.32
C SER A 37 -27.09 -14.93 -23.55
N PRO A 38 -25.99 -15.61 -23.11
CA PRO A 38 -24.61 -15.19 -23.33
C PRO A 38 -24.29 -14.93 -24.80
N GLU A 39 -24.94 -15.62 -25.73
CA GLU A 39 -24.78 -15.40 -27.18
C GLU A 39 -25.22 -14.00 -27.63
N LYS A 40 -26.32 -13.46 -27.08
CA LYS A 40 -26.76 -12.10 -27.42
C LYS A 40 -25.86 -11.00 -26.82
N ALA A 41 -25.21 -11.24 -25.69
CA ALA A 41 -24.23 -10.35 -25.12
C ALA A 41 -22.96 -10.28 -25.97
N VAL A 42 -22.51 -11.39 -26.53
CA VAL A 42 -21.35 -11.49 -27.42
C VAL A 42 -21.65 -10.87 -28.81
N GLU A 43 -22.86 -11.08 -29.32
CA GLU A 43 -23.28 -10.53 -30.63
C GLU A 43 -23.39 -9.00 -30.61
N ASN A 44 -23.72 -8.38 -29.45
CA ASN A 44 -23.74 -6.93 -29.27
C ASN A 44 -22.34 -6.31 -29.01
N LEU A 45 -21.35 -7.09 -28.61
CA LEU A 45 -19.97 -6.66 -28.39
C LEU A 45 -19.10 -6.69 -29.68
N ALA A 46 -19.40 -7.61 -30.60
CA ALA A 46 -18.61 -7.82 -31.81
C ALA A 46 -18.47 -6.57 -32.71
N PRO A 47 -19.51 -5.77 -32.99
CA PRO A 47 -19.38 -4.59 -33.85
C PRO A 47 -18.65 -3.42 -33.19
N ASN A 48 -18.56 -3.36 -31.86
CA ASN A 48 -17.82 -2.33 -31.13
C ASN A 48 -16.33 -2.68 -30.98
N LEU A 49 -15.97 -3.95 -30.92
CA LEU A 49 -14.58 -4.42 -30.93
C LEU A 49 -13.87 -4.21 -32.27
N GLU A 50 -14.58 -4.28 -33.40
CA GLU A 50 -14.00 -3.98 -34.72
C GLU A 50 -13.73 -2.47 -34.93
N LYS A 51 -14.44 -1.60 -34.21
CA LYS A 51 -14.26 -0.14 -34.27
C LYS A 51 -13.30 0.40 -33.19
N ALA A 52 -13.01 -0.35 -32.15
CA ALA A 52 -11.98 -0.04 -31.18
C ALA A 52 -10.60 -0.34 -31.78
N THR A 53 -10.10 0.57 -32.60
CA THR A 53 -8.70 0.58 -32.97
C THR A 53 -7.94 0.84 -31.66
N ILE A 54 -7.39 -0.22 -31.05
CA ILE A 54 -6.38 -0.09 -30.01
C ILE A 54 -5.29 0.78 -30.64
N SER A 55 -5.20 2.03 -30.23
CA SER A 55 -4.08 2.87 -30.63
C SER A 55 -2.85 2.35 -29.89
N LEU A 56 -2.24 1.33 -30.46
CA LEU A 56 -0.84 1.01 -30.15
C LEU A 56 -0.07 2.34 -30.15
N PRO A 57 0.94 2.52 -29.29
CA PRO A 57 1.75 3.73 -29.28
C PRO A 57 2.09 4.08 -30.72
N ALA A 58 1.86 5.34 -31.10
CA ALA A 58 1.98 5.81 -32.49
C ALA A 58 3.23 5.20 -33.11
N GLN A 59 3.10 4.54 -34.26
CA GLN A 59 4.24 3.92 -34.96
C GLN A 59 5.32 4.98 -35.09
N GLY A 60 6.45 4.83 -34.36
CA GLY A 60 7.55 5.80 -34.32
C GLY A 60 7.84 6.42 -32.94
N ALA A 61 7.06 6.17 -31.90
CA ALA A 61 7.45 6.60 -30.55
C ALA A 61 8.69 5.82 -30.11
N ALA A 62 9.74 6.54 -29.68
CA ALA A 62 10.92 5.93 -29.10
C ALA A 62 10.50 5.14 -27.86
N LEU A 63 10.96 3.89 -27.76
CA LEU A 63 10.72 3.02 -26.60
C LEU A 63 11.98 2.95 -25.74
N ARG A 64 11.77 2.79 -24.45
CA ARG A 64 12.82 2.46 -23.48
C ARG A 64 12.46 1.21 -22.70
N LYS A 65 13.46 0.55 -22.15
CA LYS A 65 13.28 -0.57 -21.23
C LYS A 65 13.19 -0.04 -19.80
N PHE A 66 12.33 -0.66 -19.03
CA PHE A 66 12.18 -0.41 -17.59
C PHE A 66 12.10 -1.76 -16.88
N THR A 67 12.90 -1.93 -15.85
CA THR A 67 12.84 -3.12 -14.97
C THR A 67 11.93 -2.80 -13.80
N ASP A 68 10.80 -3.49 -13.66
CA ASP A 68 9.86 -3.29 -12.59
C ASP A 68 10.32 -3.94 -11.25
N SER A 69 9.58 -3.75 -10.16
CA SER A 69 9.97 -4.23 -8.83
C SER A 69 10.02 -5.75 -8.66
N VAL A 70 9.55 -6.51 -9.66
CA VAL A 70 9.64 -7.99 -9.67
C VAL A 70 10.56 -8.50 -10.77
N GLY A 71 11.41 -7.62 -11.32
CA GLY A 71 12.46 -7.97 -12.28
C GLY A 71 11.97 -8.15 -13.73
N ARG A 72 10.71 -7.80 -14.05
CA ARG A 72 10.19 -7.86 -15.43
C ARG A 72 10.72 -6.68 -16.25
N GLU A 73 11.25 -6.96 -17.44
CA GLU A 73 11.69 -5.93 -18.38
C GLU A 73 10.52 -5.51 -19.28
N VAL A 74 9.99 -4.32 -19.06
CA VAL A 74 8.82 -3.79 -19.78
C VAL A 74 9.25 -2.72 -20.78
N SER A 75 8.79 -2.83 -22.04
CA SER A 75 9.02 -1.81 -23.07
C SER A 75 7.98 -0.69 -22.96
N LEU A 76 8.42 0.53 -22.67
CA LEU A 76 7.58 1.68 -22.42
C LEU A 76 7.87 2.81 -23.43
N PRO A 77 6.89 3.66 -23.77
CA PRO A 77 7.18 4.94 -24.40
C PRO A 77 8.19 5.75 -23.56
N THR A 78 9.12 6.46 -24.21
CA THR A 78 10.09 7.31 -23.50
C THR A 78 9.43 8.37 -22.62
N VAL A 79 8.24 8.83 -23.00
CA VAL A 79 7.46 9.82 -22.23
C VAL A 79 6.09 9.23 -21.88
N LEU A 80 5.83 9.08 -20.59
CA LEU A 80 4.55 8.62 -20.05
C LEU A 80 3.66 9.83 -19.75
N LYS A 81 2.57 9.99 -20.54
CA LYS A 81 1.63 11.11 -20.41
C LYS A 81 0.27 10.71 -19.85
N LYS A 82 -0.11 9.44 -20.00
CA LYS A 82 -1.43 8.91 -19.66
C LYS A 82 -1.25 7.63 -18.86
N VAL A 83 -1.62 7.67 -17.62
CA VAL A 83 -1.39 6.57 -16.64
C VAL A 83 -2.71 6.05 -16.13
N ALA A 84 -2.87 4.73 -16.10
CA ALA A 84 -4.01 4.06 -15.48
C ALA A 84 -3.59 3.30 -14.22
N PRO A 85 -4.23 3.52 -13.06
CA PRO A 85 -4.03 2.69 -11.87
C PRO A 85 -4.74 1.35 -12.03
N SER A 86 -4.10 0.25 -11.62
CA SER A 86 -4.70 -1.10 -11.66
C SER A 86 -5.73 -1.34 -10.56
N GLY A 87 -5.65 -0.56 -9.47
CA GLY A 87 -6.46 -0.74 -8.28
C GLY A 87 -6.41 0.47 -7.33
N PRO A 88 -7.14 0.40 -6.19
CA PRO A 88 -7.28 1.55 -5.28
C PRO A 88 -5.98 2.03 -4.65
N LEU A 89 -5.04 1.13 -4.32
CA LEU A 89 -3.75 1.51 -3.76
C LEU A 89 -2.89 2.24 -4.79
N ALA A 90 -2.79 1.68 -6.01
CA ALA A 90 -2.12 2.33 -7.13
C ALA A 90 -2.72 3.72 -7.43
N GLN A 91 -4.06 3.85 -7.38
CA GLN A 91 -4.75 5.13 -7.56
C GLN A 91 -4.24 6.19 -6.58
N ILE A 92 -4.13 5.86 -5.29
CA ILE A 92 -3.75 6.84 -4.27
C ILE A 92 -2.29 7.24 -4.44
N VAL A 93 -1.38 6.26 -4.57
CA VAL A 93 0.06 6.55 -4.73
C VAL A 93 0.33 7.33 -6.02
N LEU A 94 -0.32 6.97 -7.12
CA LEU A 94 -0.17 7.71 -8.38
C LEU A 94 -0.81 9.11 -8.34
N TYR A 95 -1.90 9.28 -7.58
CA TYR A 95 -2.47 10.60 -7.35
C TYR A 95 -1.48 11.52 -6.62
N THR A 96 -0.79 11.01 -5.60
CA THR A 96 0.22 11.82 -4.89
C THR A 96 1.43 12.15 -5.77
N ALA A 97 1.83 11.25 -6.65
CA ALA A 97 3.05 11.39 -7.45
C ALA A 97 2.82 12.14 -8.78
N VAL A 98 1.75 11.82 -9.51
CA VAL A 98 1.53 12.29 -10.90
C VAL A 98 0.05 12.55 -11.20
N PRO A 99 -0.67 13.40 -10.43
CA PRO A 99 -2.11 13.61 -10.57
C PRO A 99 -2.52 14.04 -11.99
N ASP A 100 -1.72 14.87 -12.63
CA ASP A 100 -1.98 15.39 -13.98
C ASP A 100 -1.84 14.34 -15.10
N LYS A 101 -1.21 13.20 -14.82
CA LYS A 101 -1.04 12.09 -15.78
C LYS A 101 -2.13 11.03 -15.65
N LEU A 102 -2.93 11.05 -14.58
CA LEU A 102 -4.03 10.09 -14.41
C LEU A 102 -5.10 10.30 -15.47
N VAL A 103 -5.53 9.24 -16.12
CA VAL A 103 -6.62 9.25 -17.12
C VAL A 103 -7.88 8.52 -16.67
N GLY A 104 -7.85 7.98 -15.46
CA GLY A 104 -8.98 7.33 -14.81
C GLY A 104 -8.63 6.93 -13.37
N VAL A 105 -9.63 6.44 -12.66
CA VAL A 105 -9.53 5.99 -11.27
C VAL A 105 -10.01 4.56 -11.12
N ALA A 106 -9.46 3.81 -10.17
CA ALA A 106 -9.91 2.45 -9.89
C ALA A 106 -11.31 2.45 -9.23
N ARG A 107 -11.57 3.46 -8.39
CA ARG A 107 -12.89 3.71 -7.79
C ARG A 107 -13.08 5.20 -7.54
N PRO A 108 -14.33 5.70 -7.57
CA PRO A 108 -14.61 7.08 -7.22
C PRO A 108 -14.15 7.41 -5.80
N PHE A 109 -13.74 8.64 -5.60
CA PHE A 109 -13.46 9.16 -4.27
C PHE A 109 -14.77 9.31 -3.48
N GLY A 110 -14.74 9.06 -2.18
CA GLY A 110 -15.88 9.25 -1.29
C GLY A 110 -16.35 10.72 -1.27
N LYS A 111 -17.61 10.97 -0.91
CA LYS A 111 -18.17 12.33 -0.85
C LYS A 111 -17.38 13.25 0.08
N ALA A 112 -16.92 12.74 1.23
CA ALA A 112 -16.11 13.49 2.18
C ALA A 112 -14.76 13.94 1.58
N ALA A 113 -14.22 13.21 0.61
CA ALA A 113 -12.97 13.55 -0.07
C ALA A 113 -13.10 14.73 -1.05
N ALA A 114 -14.31 15.16 -1.41
CA ALA A 114 -14.53 16.14 -2.48
C ALA A 114 -13.86 17.50 -2.25
N GLY A 115 -13.66 17.91 -0.98
CA GLY A 115 -12.94 19.11 -0.59
C GLY A 115 -11.42 18.96 -0.50
N TYR A 116 -10.91 17.74 -0.68
CA TYR A 116 -9.52 17.35 -0.40
C TYR A 116 -8.80 16.71 -1.60
N ILE A 117 -9.47 16.66 -2.75
CA ILE A 117 -8.95 16.08 -3.99
C ILE A 117 -9.17 17.07 -5.14
N ASP A 118 -8.21 17.17 -6.08
CA ASP A 118 -8.34 18.01 -7.26
C ASP A 118 -9.64 17.70 -8.02
N LYS A 119 -10.42 18.76 -8.32
CA LYS A 119 -11.70 18.66 -9.03
C LYS A 119 -11.58 18.02 -10.41
N LYS A 120 -10.42 18.07 -11.06
CA LYS A 120 -10.18 17.39 -12.34
C LYS A 120 -10.14 15.89 -12.14
N VAL A 121 -9.44 15.41 -11.09
CA VAL A 121 -9.30 13.99 -10.78
C VAL A 121 -10.62 13.39 -10.30
N LEU A 122 -11.45 14.15 -9.58
CA LEU A 122 -12.80 13.73 -9.18
C LEU A 122 -13.75 13.45 -10.37
N LYS A 123 -13.43 13.96 -11.57
CA LYS A 123 -14.23 13.79 -12.79
C LYS A 123 -13.70 12.71 -13.72
N LEU A 124 -12.59 12.07 -13.37
CA LEU A 124 -12.00 11.00 -14.21
C LEU A 124 -12.94 9.78 -14.26
N PRO A 125 -12.92 9.04 -15.39
CA PRO A 125 -13.71 7.83 -15.53
C PRO A 125 -13.24 6.74 -14.55
N GLU A 126 -14.18 5.93 -14.07
CA GLU A 126 -13.90 4.76 -13.25
C GLU A 126 -13.51 3.59 -14.14
N PHE A 127 -12.35 2.99 -13.86
CA PHE A 127 -11.84 1.80 -14.54
C PHE A 127 -12.16 0.51 -13.80
N GLY A 128 -12.40 0.56 -12.49
CA GLY A 128 -12.52 -0.61 -11.66
C GLY A 128 -11.16 -1.18 -11.22
N GLN A 129 -11.20 -2.33 -10.58
CA GLN A 129 -10.03 -3.12 -10.20
C GLN A 129 -9.71 -4.12 -11.32
N PHE A 130 -8.47 -4.17 -11.77
CA PHE A 130 -8.11 -4.87 -13.00
C PHE A 130 -7.98 -6.39 -12.81
N TYR A 131 -7.57 -6.86 -11.65
CA TYR A 131 -7.38 -8.27 -11.36
C TYR A 131 -7.68 -8.61 -9.88
N GLY A 132 -7.63 -9.89 -9.54
CA GLY A 132 -7.94 -10.40 -8.20
C GLY A 132 -9.40 -10.81 -8.04
N LYS A 133 -9.78 -11.21 -6.81
CA LYS A 133 -11.11 -11.75 -6.50
C LYS A 133 -12.26 -10.77 -6.80
N ASN A 134 -12.01 -9.48 -6.65
CA ASN A 134 -13.00 -8.42 -6.83
C ASN A 134 -12.78 -7.63 -8.13
N ALA A 135 -12.13 -8.23 -9.12
CA ALA A 135 -11.92 -7.60 -10.42
C ALA A 135 -13.25 -7.22 -11.07
N ASN A 136 -13.34 -5.98 -11.50
CA ASN A 136 -14.52 -5.39 -12.14
C ASN A 136 -14.14 -4.35 -13.21
N LEU A 137 -13.07 -4.65 -13.98
CA LEU A 137 -12.52 -3.74 -14.98
C LEU A 137 -13.56 -3.28 -16.00
N ASN A 138 -13.70 -1.96 -16.13
CA ASN A 138 -14.45 -1.31 -17.19
C ASN A 138 -13.55 -1.13 -18.43
N MET A 139 -13.52 -2.14 -19.27
CA MET A 139 -12.70 -2.21 -20.47
C MET A 139 -13.00 -1.06 -21.45
N GLU A 140 -14.27 -0.68 -21.62
CA GLU A 140 -14.66 0.39 -22.52
C GLU A 140 -14.09 1.74 -22.08
N ALA A 141 -14.24 2.08 -20.80
CA ALA A 141 -13.71 3.31 -20.24
C ALA A 141 -12.17 3.36 -20.35
N LEU A 142 -11.48 2.23 -20.06
CA LEU A 142 -10.03 2.11 -20.16
C LEU A 142 -9.54 2.33 -21.60
N LEU A 143 -10.13 1.63 -22.57
CA LEU A 143 -9.74 1.74 -23.99
C LEU A 143 -10.02 3.14 -24.54
N LYS A 144 -11.12 3.79 -24.14
CA LYS A 144 -11.45 5.17 -24.52
C LYS A 144 -10.43 6.16 -23.96
N ALA A 145 -9.95 5.98 -22.76
CA ALA A 145 -8.92 6.82 -22.13
C ALA A 145 -7.55 6.64 -22.78
N ALA A 146 -7.28 5.47 -23.39
CA ALA A 146 -6.05 5.10 -24.10
C ALA A 146 -4.78 5.40 -23.26
N PRO A 147 -4.57 4.78 -22.09
CA PRO A 147 -3.36 4.99 -21.29
C PRO A 147 -2.11 4.49 -22.01
N ASN A 148 -0.96 5.11 -21.72
CA ASN A 148 0.35 4.66 -22.22
C ASN A 148 0.92 3.49 -21.39
N VAL A 149 0.50 3.38 -20.14
CA VAL A 149 0.94 2.39 -19.17
C VAL A 149 -0.14 2.15 -18.11
N ILE A 150 -0.25 0.92 -17.67
CA ILE A 150 -0.97 0.53 -16.48
C ILE A 150 0.06 0.32 -15.38
N ILE A 151 -0.14 0.95 -14.23
CA ILE A 151 0.76 0.81 -13.09
C ILE A 151 0.00 0.13 -11.95
N ASP A 152 0.53 -1.01 -11.54
CA ASP A 152 0.11 -1.70 -10.32
C ASP A 152 1.06 -1.36 -9.19
N ILE A 153 0.52 -1.07 -8.01
CA ILE A 153 1.31 -0.72 -6.82
C ILE A 153 0.77 -1.53 -5.65
N GLY A 154 1.65 -2.22 -4.94
CA GLY A 154 1.29 -3.01 -3.78
C GLY A 154 2.37 -3.96 -3.31
N GLU A 155 1.99 -4.90 -2.46
CA GLU A 155 2.90 -5.92 -1.97
C GLU A 155 3.21 -6.97 -3.04
N LYS A 156 4.46 -7.45 -2.99
CA LYS A 156 4.93 -8.55 -3.84
C LYS A 156 4.22 -9.85 -3.49
N LYS A 157 3.45 -10.39 -4.43
CA LYS A 157 2.76 -11.68 -4.32
C LYS A 157 3.42 -12.70 -5.23
N LYS A 158 3.36 -13.99 -4.88
CA LYS A 158 3.94 -15.08 -5.69
C LYS A 158 3.45 -15.11 -7.14
N THR A 159 2.21 -14.66 -7.39
CA THR A 159 1.59 -14.68 -8.74
C THR A 159 1.72 -13.36 -9.50
N ILE A 160 2.36 -12.33 -8.94
CA ILE A 160 2.32 -10.98 -9.52
C ILE A 160 2.91 -10.89 -10.93
N ASN A 161 3.97 -11.64 -11.21
CA ASN A 161 4.58 -11.69 -12.54
C ASN A 161 3.55 -12.21 -13.57
N GLU A 162 2.91 -13.33 -13.26
CA GLU A 162 1.91 -13.94 -14.13
C GLU A 162 0.67 -13.05 -14.29
N ASP A 163 0.25 -12.37 -13.22
CA ASP A 163 -0.90 -11.46 -13.26
C ASP A 163 -0.61 -10.25 -14.16
N MET A 164 0.57 -9.67 -14.05
CA MET A 164 0.99 -8.54 -14.90
C MET A 164 1.18 -8.95 -16.36
N ASP A 165 1.78 -10.10 -16.64
CA ASP A 165 1.97 -10.60 -18.00
C ASP A 165 0.62 -10.89 -18.67
N LYS A 166 -0.31 -11.57 -17.98
CA LYS A 166 -1.66 -11.81 -18.47
C LYS A 166 -2.41 -10.52 -18.75
N LEU A 167 -2.32 -9.55 -17.84
CA LEU A 167 -2.97 -8.26 -17.99
C LEU A 167 -2.43 -7.51 -19.21
N GLN A 168 -1.10 -7.47 -19.37
CA GLN A 168 -0.44 -6.84 -20.51
C GLN A 168 -0.82 -7.53 -21.83
N GLU A 169 -0.85 -8.87 -21.88
CA GLU A 169 -1.26 -9.63 -23.06
C GLU A 169 -2.72 -9.37 -23.45
N GLN A 170 -3.62 -9.37 -22.45
CA GLN A 170 -5.06 -9.16 -22.67
C GLN A 170 -5.38 -7.75 -23.17
N LEU A 171 -4.70 -6.75 -22.63
CA LEU A 171 -5.01 -5.34 -22.89
C LEU A 171 -4.18 -4.75 -24.04
N GLY A 172 -3.03 -5.35 -24.36
CA GLY A 172 -2.07 -4.77 -25.30
C GLY A 172 -1.44 -3.47 -24.81
N ILE A 173 -1.53 -3.17 -23.51
CA ILE A 173 -1.00 -1.97 -22.86
C ILE A 173 0.13 -2.42 -21.93
N PRO A 174 1.30 -1.75 -21.93
CA PRO A 174 2.36 -2.07 -20.98
C PRO A 174 1.87 -2.03 -19.54
N CYS A 175 2.16 -3.08 -18.75
CA CYS A 175 1.81 -3.20 -17.34
C CYS A 175 3.08 -3.27 -16.51
N VAL A 176 3.21 -2.39 -15.53
CA VAL A 176 4.36 -2.26 -14.62
C VAL A 176 3.90 -2.52 -13.19
N PHE A 177 4.67 -3.31 -12.45
CA PHE A 177 4.48 -3.49 -11.01
C PHE A 177 5.53 -2.68 -10.23
N ILE A 178 5.06 -1.89 -9.26
CA ILE A 178 5.90 -1.18 -8.29
C ILE A 178 5.56 -1.71 -6.89
N GLU A 179 6.56 -2.23 -6.21
CA GLU A 179 6.40 -2.71 -4.84
C GLU A 179 6.16 -1.55 -3.88
N ALA A 180 5.20 -1.72 -2.98
CA ALA A 180 4.88 -0.75 -1.94
C ALA A 180 4.33 -1.42 -0.69
N SER A 181 4.92 -1.10 0.43
CA SER A 181 4.40 -1.28 1.79
C SER A 181 4.47 0.07 2.51
N LEU A 182 4.01 0.17 3.75
CA LEU A 182 4.17 1.41 4.52
C LEU A 182 5.66 1.77 4.71
N GLU A 183 6.49 0.77 4.99
CA GLU A 183 7.93 0.93 5.25
C GLU A 183 8.73 1.26 3.99
N THR A 184 8.28 0.75 2.83
CA THR A 184 9.00 0.92 1.55
C THR A 184 8.48 2.08 0.70
N LEU A 185 7.61 2.93 1.22
CA LEU A 185 7.09 4.09 0.48
C LEU A 185 8.18 5.03 -0.05
N PRO A 186 9.27 5.31 0.69
CA PRO A 186 10.38 6.10 0.13
C PRO A 186 10.94 5.49 -1.16
N GLN A 187 11.24 4.20 -1.15
CA GLN A 187 11.76 3.45 -2.31
C GLN A 187 10.70 3.30 -3.42
N THR A 188 9.41 3.25 -3.07
CA THR A 188 8.32 3.28 -4.03
C THR A 188 8.35 4.58 -4.87
N TYR A 189 8.55 5.75 -4.22
CA TYR A 189 8.67 7.03 -4.93
C TYR A 189 9.95 7.14 -5.74
N GLU A 190 11.07 6.59 -5.27
CA GLU A 190 12.31 6.49 -6.05
C GLU A 190 12.08 5.67 -7.32
N LYS A 191 11.43 4.50 -7.19
CA LYS A 191 11.12 3.64 -8.35
C LYS A 191 10.14 4.28 -9.32
N LEU A 192 9.19 5.07 -8.81
CA LEU A 192 8.31 5.88 -9.65
C LEU A 192 9.07 7.00 -10.37
N ALA A 193 10.02 7.68 -9.73
CA ALA A 193 10.88 8.67 -10.38
C ALA A 193 11.61 8.03 -11.58
N GLU A 194 12.27 6.89 -11.39
CA GLU A 194 12.90 6.12 -12.46
C GLU A 194 11.91 5.79 -13.60
N LEU A 195 10.70 5.36 -13.25
CA LEU A 195 9.64 5.04 -14.21
C LEU A 195 9.24 6.27 -15.03
N PHE A 196 9.27 7.46 -14.49
CA PHE A 196 8.94 8.70 -15.19
C PHE A 196 10.14 9.38 -15.85
N GLY A 197 11.34 8.76 -15.77
CA GLY A 197 12.57 9.25 -16.40
C GLY A 197 13.29 10.30 -15.57
N GLU A 198 12.99 10.36 -14.29
CA GLU A 198 13.73 11.11 -13.29
C GLU A 198 14.65 10.16 -12.52
N SER A 199 15.78 10.64 -12.02
CA SER A 199 16.71 9.82 -11.25
C SER A 199 17.17 10.58 -10.02
N PHE A 200 17.33 9.86 -8.92
CA PHE A 200 18.03 10.34 -7.75
C PHE A 200 19.53 10.09 -7.93
N THR A 201 20.37 10.98 -7.39
CA THR A 201 21.80 10.69 -7.31
C THR A 201 22.06 9.58 -6.29
N ALA A 202 23.26 8.98 -6.31
CA ALA A 202 23.61 7.95 -5.34
C ALA A 202 23.47 8.46 -3.90
N GLU A 203 23.94 9.67 -3.62
CA GLU A 203 23.86 10.30 -2.31
C GLU A 203 22.41 10.50 -1.85
N ILE A 204 21.51 10.85 -2.79
CA ILE A 204 20.08 11.01 -2.52
C ILE A 204 19.43 9.64 -2.23
N SER A 205 19.73 8.63 -3.05
CA SER A 205 19.17 7.28 -2.86
C SER A 205 19.63 6.66 -1.53
N GLU A 206 20.92 6.80 -1.20
CA GLU A 206 21.48 6.34 0.09
C GLU A 206 20.80 7.00 1.29
N SER A 207 20.45 8.28 1.21
CA SER A 207 19.74 8.99 2.28
C SER A 207 18.33 8.46 2.55
N LEU A 208 17.73 7.74 1.59
CA LEU A 208 16.39 7.16 1.69
C LEU A 208 16.39 5.71 2.19
N VAL A 209 17.53 5.04 2.17
CA VAL A 209 17.66 3.66 2.66
C VAL A 209 17.65 3.70 4.19
N SER A 210 16.60 3.15 4.82
CA SER A 210 16.64 2.87 6.25
C SER A 210 17.41 1.56 6.48
N GLU A 211 18.14 1.43 7.58
CA GLU A 211 18.96 0.26 7.97
C GLU A 211 18.18 -1.07 8.12
N ASN A 212 16.94 -1.15 7.64
CA ASN A 212 16.05 -2.29 7.81
C ASN A 212 16.24 -3.45 6.79
N HIS A 213 17.28 -3.40 5.92
CA HIS A 213 17.52 -4.51 4.97
C HIS A 213 17.94 -5.83 5.63
N GLU A 214 18.46 -5.81 6.86
CA GLU A 214 18.87 -7.06 7.56
C GLU A 214 17.70 -7.96 7.99
N LYS A 215 16.47 -7.42 8.14
CA LYS A 215 15.31 -8.23 8.58
C LYS A 215 14.52 -8.87 7.43
N ALA A 216 14.59 -8.32 6.23
CA ALA A 216 13.88 -8.88 5.08
C ALA A 216 14.52 -10.18 4.58
N GLU A 217 15.85 -10.30 4.61
CA GLU A 217 16.54 -11.54 4.24
C GLU A 217 16.37 -12.66 5.29
N ALA A 218 16.14 -12.31 6.57
CA ALA A 218 15.90 -13.29 7.63
C ALA A 218 14.49 -13.93 7.58
N SER A 219 13.49 -13.25 7.01
CA SER A 219 12.13 -13.78 6.86
C SER A 219 12.02 -14.78 5.69
N ASP A 220 12.75 -14.55 4.59
CA ASP A 220 12.80 -15.50 3.47
C ASP A 220 13.57 -16.80 3.82
N ALA A 221 14.50 -16.75 4.80
CA ALA A 221 15.24 -17.92 5.26
C ALA A 221 14.43 -18.81 6.23
N SER A 222 13.43 -18.25 6.95
CA SER A 222 12.61 -19.01 7.89
C SER A 222 11.54 -19.86 7.20
N ASP A 223 11.02 -19.42 6.06
CA ASP A 223 10.01 -20.16 5.28
C ASP A 223 10.61 -21.32 4.46
N ALA A 224 11.93 -21.30 4.22
CA ALA A 224 12.63 -22.40 3.54
C ALA A 224 13.01 -23.56 4.48
N ALA A 225 13.07 -23.34 5.80
CA ALA A 225 13.48 -24.34 6.79
C ALA A 225 12.33 -25.23 7.31
N ALA A 226 11.08 -24.90 7.05
CA ALA A 226 9.91 -25.61 7.59
C ALA A 226 9.42 -26.82 6.76
N VAL A 227 10.11 -27.21 5.67
CA VAL A 227 9.66 -28.28 4.76
C VAL A 227 10.56 -29.53 4.80
N SER A 228 11.60 -29.61 5.64
CA SER A 228 12.46 -30.82 5.69
C SER A 228 12.77 -31.28 7.10
N GLU A 229 11.81 -31.87 7.81
CA GLU A 229 12.08 -32.81 8.92
C GLU A 229 10.98 -33.86 9.00
N ASN A 230 11.22 -34.95 8.31
CA ASN A 230 10.76 -36.28 8.72
C ASN A 230 11.57 -37.34 7.96
N THR A 231 12.68 -37.79 8.54
CA THR A 231 13.15 -39.21 8.46
C THR A 231 14.29 -39.45 9.45
N GLU A 232 13.99 -40.29 10.38
CA GLU A 232 14.77 -41.29 11.17
C GLU A 232 16.29 -41.16 11.42
N LYS A 233 16.59 -41.19 12.74
CA LYS A 233 17.89 -41.56 13.36
C LYS A 233 18.25 -43.04 13.10
N PRO A 234 19.58 -43.46 13.17
CA PRO A 234 20.18 -43.80 14.45
C PRO A 234 21.71 -43.52 14.62
N ALA A 235 22.04 -43.23 15.86
CA ALA A 235 23.09 -43.65 16.81
C ALA A 235 24.60 -43.83 16.45
N GLU A 236 25.40 -43.27 17.41
CA GLU A 236 26.75 -43.66 17.91
C GLU A 236 27.98 -43.33 17.03
N ALA A 237 29.07 -42.75 17.52
CA ALA A 237 29.89 -42.91 18.71
C ALA A 237 31.04 -41.85 18.76
N LYS A 238 31.53 -41.66 19.97
CA LYS A 238 32.71 -40.97 20.50
C LYS A 238 33.97 -40.92 19.62
N ASP A 239 34.74 -39.82 19.68
CA ASP A 239 36.05 -39.84 20.39
C ASP A 239 36.70 -38.42 20.45
N GLN A 240 37.65 -38.30 21.41
CA GLN A 240 38.36 -37.17 21.97
C GLN A 240 39.52 -36.64 21.08
N GLY A 241 39.97 -35.42 21.35
CA GLY A 241 41.35 -35.02 21.08
C GLY A 241 41.60 -33.54 20.83
N ASP A 242 41.80 -32.80 21.80
CA ASP A 242 42.83 -31.89 22.33
C ASP A 242 43.87 -31.25 21.36
N LYS A 243 44.14 -29.99 21.66
CA LYS A 243 45.34 -29.14 21.53
C LYS A 243 45.37 -27.96 20.59
N ASP A 244 45.28 -26.80 21.24
CA ASP A 244 46.25 -25.70 21.40
C ASP A 244 46.82 -24.92 20.17
N GLN A 245 46.71 -23.63 20.35
CA GLN A 245 47.68 -22.53 20.22
C GLN A 245 47.64 -21.60 18.97
N ASP A 246 47.41 -20.36 19.36
CA ASP A 246 48.06 -19.10 18.95
C ASP A 246 47.93 -18.60 17.48
N SER A 247 47.19 -17.51 17.33
CA SER A 247 47.77 -16.24 16.82
C SER A 247 46.80 -15.06 17.00
N GLU A 248 47.22 -14.17 17.88
CA GLU A 248 46.74 -12.77 18.00
C GLU A 248 47.12 -11.93 16.77
N GLU A 249 46.47 -10.78 16.70
CA GLU A 249 46.74 -9.60 15.88
C GLU A 249 46.22 -9.57 14.44
N ALA A 250 45.01 -9.05 14.32
CA ALA A 250 44.63 -7.98 13.36
C ALA A 250 43.18 -7.51 13.62
N LYS A 251 42.97 -6.78 14.72
CA LYS A 251 41.77 -5.96 14.92
C LYS A 251 42.17 -4.51 15.05
N GLY A 252 41.59 -3.70 14.16
CA GLY A 252 41.53 -2.29 14.41
C GLY A 252 41.99 -1.41 13.26
N LYS A 253 41.03 -1.12 12.36
CA LYS A 253 40.89 0.17 11.67
C LYS A 253 40.03 0.00 10.41
N GLU A 254 38.74 -0.11 10.57
CA GLU A 254 37.77 0.11 9.47
C GLU A 254 36.31 0.18 9.98
N ALA A 255 36.08 1.02 10.96
CA ALA A 255 34.73 1.30 11.42
C ALA A 255 34.66 2.67 12.10
N LYS A 256 35.02 3.74 11.36
CA LYS A 256 34.84 5.12 11.84
C LYS A 256 34.65 6.18 10.73
N GLU A 257 34.42 5.78 9.49
CA GLU A 257 34.21 6.75 8.39
C GLU A 257 32.76 6.88 7.90
N SER A 258 31.79 6.12 8.44
CA SER A 258 30.41 6.16 7.96
C SER A 258 29.44 7.03 8.78
N GLU A 259 29.80 7.46 9.99
CA GLU A 259 28.93 8.34 10.82
C GLU A 259 29.08 9.83 10.51
N ASP A 260 30.22 10.27 9.97
CA ASP A 260 30.48 11.70 9.69
C ASP A 260 30.01 12.20 8.31
N ALA A 261 29.53 11.31 7.43
CA ALA A 261 29.10 11.68 6.08
C ALA A 261 27.66 12.20 6.00
N GLN A 262 26.81 11.90 6.99
CA GLN A 262 25.40 12.31 7.00
C GLN A 262 25.16 13.76 7.44
N ASP A 263 26.11 14.40 8.11
CA ASP A 263 26.00 15.77 8.65
C ASP A 263 26.82 16.82 7.87
N SER A 264 27.24 16.54 6.61
CA SER A 264 27.94 17.55 5.83
C SER A 264 27.00 18.67 5.38
N PRO A 265 27.33 19.95 5.58
CA PRO A 265 26.49 21.08 5.14
C PRO A 265 26.22 21.07 3.63
N GLU A 266 27.12 20.51 2.83
CA GLU A 266 26.97 20.36 1.38
C GLU A 266 25.86 19.34 1.02
N LEU A 267 25.79 18.20 1.73
CA LEU A 267 24.75 17.20 1.53
C LEU A 267 23.37 17.76 1.92
N ALA A 268 23.27 18.46 3.06
CA ALA A 268 22.01 19.09 3.48
C ALA A 268 21.49 20.10 2.43
N ASP A 269 22.37 20.90 1.81
CA ASP A 269 21.98 21.84 0.75
C ASP A 269 21.56 21.12 -0.54
N VAL A 270 22.25 20.03 -0.92
CA VAL A 270 21.88 19.19 -2.08
C VAL A 270 20.50 18.55 -1.85
N LEU A 271 20.25 18.01 -0.67
CA LEU A 271 18.96 17.39 -0.33
C LEU A 271 17.81 18.43 -0.30
N ALA A 272 18.08 19.63 0.23
CA ALA A 272 17.10 20.72 0.23
C ALA A 272 16.73 21.15 -1.20
N ARG A 273 17.71 21.35 -2.08
CA ARG A 273 17.45 21.68 -3.50
C ARG A 273 16.74 20.56 -4.24
N ALA A 274 17.12 19.30 -3.99
CA ALA A 274 16.44 18.16 -4.61
C ALA A 274 14.96 18.10 -4.20
N LYS A 275 14.66 18.38 -2.93
CA LYS A 275 13.28 18.44 -2.42
C LYS A 275 12.46 19.54 -3.09
N GLU A 276 13.07 20.70 -3.40
CA GLU A 276 12.39 21.80 -4.09
C GLU A 276 12.18 21.54 -5.59
N THR A 277 13.05 20.77 -6.23
CA THR A 277 13.07 20.60 -7.70
C THR A 277 12.50 19.29 -8.19
N ASN A 278 12.45 18.27 -7.32
CA ASN A 278 11.97 16.93 -7.67
C ASN A 278 10.86 16.49 -6.72
N HIS A 279 9.63 16.46 -7.25
CA HIS A 279 8.45 16.11 -6.46
C HIS A 279 8.49 14.68 -5.89
N PHE A 280 8.98 13.69 -6.65
CA PHE A 280 9.12 12.31 -6.15
C PHE A 280 10.07 12.25 -4.96
N TYR A 281 11.17 13.01 -5.03
CA TYR A 281 12.11 13.08 -3.94
C TYR A 281 11.51 13.74 -2.70
N ALA A 282 10.74 14.83 -2.87
CA ALA A 282 10.02 15.46 -1.76
C ALA A 282 9.09 14.48 -1.04
N LEU A 283 8.33 13.67 -1.80
CA LEU A 283 7.45 12.63 -1.24
C LEU A 283 8.23 11.53 -0.52
N ALA A 284 9.36 11.08 -1.12
CA ALA A 284 10.21 10.05 -0.53
C ALA A 284 10.81 10.52 0.80
N VAL A 285 11.36 11.74 0.85
CA VAL A 285 11.94 12.35 2.06
C VAL A 285 10.89 12.51 3.15
N GLU A 286 9.69 12.98 2.82
CA GLU A 286 8.64 13.16 3.82
C GLU A 286 8.17 11.82 4.37
N ALA A 287 7.98 10.82 3.50
CA ALA A 287 7.65 9.46 3.93
C ALA A 287 8.72 8.91 4.88
N LYS A 288 10.01 9.04 4.52
CA LYS A 288 11.13 8.62 5.37
C LYS A 288 11.13 9.36 6.71
N THR A 289 10.97 10.66 6.70
CA THR A 289 10.96 11.48 7.92
C THR A 289 9.90 11.01 8.92
N ILE A 290 8.71 10.66 8.45
CA ILE A 290 7.63 10.13 9.29
C ILE A 290 7.97 8.73 9.82
N LEU A 291 8.54 7.87 8.98
CA LEU A 291 8.97 6.52 9.39
C LEU A 291 10.10 6.57 10.41
N ASP A 292 11.07 7.47 10.23
CA ASP A 292 12.18 7.67 11.17
C ASP A 292 11.67 8.17 12.53
N ARG A 293 10.66 9.05 12.56
CA ARG A 293 10.02 9.46 13.82
C ARG A 293 9.37 8.28 14.54
N ALA A 294 8.65 7.43 13.82
CA ALA A 294 8.05 6.24 14.41
C ALA A 294 9.11 5.27 14.97
N LYS A 295 10.24 5.10 14.25
CA LYS A 295 11.40 4.32 14.71
C LYS A 295 12.01 4.93 15.98
N ALA A 296 12.29 6.22 15.98
CA ALA A 296 12.85 6.93 17.14
C ALA A 296 11.94 6.83 18.37
N ALA A 297 10.62 6.91 18.18
CA ALA A 297 9.66 6.69 19.27
C ALA A 297 9.73 5.27 19.84
N ASN A 298 9.92 4.24 18.99
CA ASN A 298 10.09 2.85 19.44
C ASN A 298 11.38 2.65 20.25
N GLU A 299 12.42 3.41 19.98
CA GLU A 299 13.68 3.40 20.73
C GLU A 299 13.56 4.18 22.05
N GLU A 300 12.79 5.27 22.06
CA GLU A 300 12.57 6.13 23.23
C GLU A 300 11.63 5.49 24.26
N ILE A 301 10.55 4.83 23.79
CA ILE A 301 9.48 4.30 24.64
C ILE A 301 9.75 2.85 25.02
N SER A 302 10.11 2.61 26.28
CA SER A 302 10.33 1.27 26.84
C SER A 302 9.06 0.41 26.82
N GLU A 303 9.21 -0.91 26.77
CA GLU A 303 8.09 -1.86 26.60
C GLU A 303 7.02 -1.74 27.70
N ASP A 304 7.41 -1.46 28.94
CA ASP A 304 6.52 -1.28 30.08
C ASP A 304 5.66 -0.01 30.00
N LYS A 305 6.03 0.94 29.14
CA LYS A 305 5.29 2.18 28.87
C LYS A 305 4.43 2.12 27.60
N ARG A 306 4.50 1.02 26.85
CA ARG A 306 3.71 0.87 25.62
C ARG A 306 2.22 0.76 25.93
N VAL A 307 1.44 1.59 25.25
CA VAL A 307 -0.02 1.65 25.41
C VAL A 307 -0.66 0.44 24.72
N LYS A 308 -1.57 -0.23 25.44
CA LYS A 308 -2.42 -1.31 24.89
C LYS A 308 -3.56 -0.73 24.09
N VAL A 309 -3.61 -1.06 22.80
CA VAL A 309 -4.58 -0.52 21.85
C VAL A 309 -5.50 -1.63 21.34
N TYR A 310 -6.81 -1.39 21.41
CA TYR A 310 -7.80 -2.15 20.68
C TYR A 310 -8.37 -1.30 19.56
N TRP A 311 -8.41 -1.86 18.35
CA TRP A 311 -9.01 -1.18 17.20
C TRP A 311 -10.36 -1.78 16.87
N ALA A 312 -11.42 -1.08 17.29
CA ALA A 312 -12.81 -1.47 17.08
C ALA A 312 -13.28 -1.14 15.67
N MET A 313 -13.79 -2.15 14.96
CA MET A 313 -14.33 -2.04 13.61
C MET A 313 -15.66 -2.77 13.48
N GLY A 314 -16.36 -2.58 12.35
CA GLY A 314 -17.66 -3.17 12.08
C GLY A 314 -18.78 -2.50 12.89
N ASP A 315 -20.01 -3.01 12.74
CA ASP A 315 -21.22 -2.32 13.26
C ASP A 315 -21.28 -2.22 14.79
N LYS A 316 -20.64 -3.16 15.49
CA LYS A 316 -20.70 -3.25 16.97
C LYS A 316 -19.31 -3.25 17.61
N GLY A 317 -18.26 -3.00 16.84
CA GLY A 317 -16.89 -2.95 17.34
C GLY A 317 -16.26 -4.31 17.65
N GLY A 318 -16.91 -5.41 17.32
CA GLY A 318 -16.40 -6.77 17.51
C GLY A 318 -15.46 -7.26 16.41
N ASN A 319 -15.20 -6.46 15.38
CA ASN A 319 -14.19 -6.76 14.38
C ASN A 319 -12.92 -5.97 14.67
N THR A 320 -11.77 -6.59 14.43
CA THR A 320 -10.46 -5.95 14.62
C THR A 320 -9.43 -6.55 13.66
N ASN A 321 -8.33 -5.84 13.43
CA ASN A 321 -7.18 -6.39 12.71
C ASN A 321 -6.22 -7.08 13.69
N ALA A 322 -5.91 -8.35 13.43
CA ALA A 322 -4.94 -9.11 14.19
C ALA A 322 -3.58 -8.39 14.25
N ARG A 323 -2.80 -8.60 15.33
CA ARG A 323 -1.50 -7.96 15.54
C ARG A 323 -0.59 -8.11 14.34
N GLU A 324 -0.45 -9.32 13.81
CA GLU A 324 0.43 -9.66 12.69
C GLU A 324 -0.22 -9.46 11.30
N SER A 325 -1.39 -8.80 11.24
CA SER A 325 -2.03 -8.52 9.97
C SER A 325 -1.33 -7.37 9.23
N PHE A 326 -1.20 -7.48 7.91
CA PHE A 326 -0.82 -6.36 7.04
C PHE A 326 -1.63 -5.08 7.31
N HIS A 327 -2.90 -5.25 7.67
CA HIS A 327 -3.78 -4.13 7.99
C HIS A 327 -3.45 -3.45 9.33
N SER A 328 -2.66 -4.08 10.19
CA SER A 328 -2.15 -3.53 11.45
C SER A 328 -0.76 -2.91 11.33
N GLN A 329 -0.17 -2.85 10.16
CA GLN A 329 1.20 -2.39 9.94
C GLN A 329 1.48 -1.00 10.55
N ALA A 330 0.52 -0.07 10.51
CA ALA A 330 0.66 1.23 11.17
C ALA A 330 0.83 1.11 12.70
N LEU A 331 0.12 0.15 13.33
CA LEU A 331 0.29 -0.11 14.78
C LEU A 331 1.60 -0.84 15.08
N GLN A 332 2.07 -1.69 14.18
CA GLN A 332 3.34 -2.44 14.34
C GLN A 332 4.56 -1.50 14.32
N LEU A 333 4.48 -0.40 13.58
CA LEU A 333 5.54 0.60 13.48
C LEU A 333 5.57 1.59 14.65
N LEU A 334 4.55 1.61 15.50
CA LEU A 334 4.46 2.48 16.66
C LEU A 334 4.78 1.73 17.96
N PRO A 335 5.24 2.42 19.01
CA PRO A 335 5.52 1.81 20.32
C PRO A 335 4.22 1.47 21.07
N VAL A 336 3.32 0.70 20.45
CA VAL A 336 2.04 0.29 21.01
C VAL A 336 1.92 -1.23 21.07
N ILE A 337 1.03 -1.73 21.89
CA ILE A 337 0.65 -3.15 21.95
C ILE A 337 -0.74 -3.28 21.34
N ASN A 338 -0.83 -3.76 20.10
CA ASN A 338 -2.11 -4.22 19.57
C ASN A 338 -2.55 -5.44 20.37
N VAL A 339 -3.65 -5.31 21.13
CA VAL A 339 -4.13 -6.39 22.02
C VAL A 339 -4.72 -7.59 21.27
N ALA A 340 -5.05 -7.43 19.97
CA ALA A 340 -5.60 -8.47 19.12
C ALA A 340 -4.52 -9.49 18.68
N ASP A 341 -3.96 -10.21 19.66
CA ASP A 341 -3.04 -11.33 19.46
C ASP A 341 -3.84 -12.58 19.11
N ILE A 342 -4.32 -12.62 17.87
CA ILE A 342 -5.18 -13.66 17.30
C ILE A 342 -4.71 -13.99 15.89
N GLU A 343 -5.17 -15.11 15.35
CA GLU A 343 -4.86 -15.50 13.97
C GLU A 343 -5.38 -14.46 12.95
N ALA A 344 -4.54 -14.06 12.03
CA ALA A 344 -4.88 -13.06 11.03
C ALA A 344 -5.89 -13.61 10.01
N ASN A 345 -7.01 -12.91 9.84
CA ASN A 345 -7.98 -13.21 8.79
C ASN A 345 -7.62 -12.47 7.50
N ASN A 346 -6.98 -13.17 6.57
CA ASN A 346 -6.56 -12.60 5.28
C ASN A 346 -7.71 -12.37 4.27
N LYS A 347 -8.97 -12.49 4.70
CA LYS A 347 -10.14 -12.35 3.79
C LYS A 347 -10.70 -10.93 3.69
N GLY A 348 -10.10 -9.96 4.40
CA GLY A 348 -10.61 -8.59 4.53
C GLY A 348 -11.72 -8.48 5.58
N GLY A 349 -11.95 -7.28 6.10
CA GLY A 349 -12.96 -7.02 7.15
C GLY A 349 -12.53 -7.34 8.57
N GLY A 350 -11.26 -7.72 8.77
CA GLY A 350 -10.72 -8.05 10.10
C GLY A 350 -11.14 -9.43 10.60
N SER A 351 -10.78 -9.73 11.84
CA SER A 351 -11.17 -10.93 12.59
C SER A 351 -12.25 -10.57 13.59
N GLU A 352 -13.24 -11.43 13.77
CA GLU A 352 -14.32 -11.25 14.75
C GLU A 352 -13.86 -11.72 16.13
N VAL A 353 -14.13 -10.91 17.15
CA VAL A 353 -13.84 -11.19 18.57
C VAL A 353 -15.05 -10.93 19.45
N SER A 354 -15.15 -11.67 20.54
CA SER A 354 -16.23 -11.49 21.50
C SER A 354 -15.97 -10.31 22.45
N MET A 355 -17.02 -9.75 23.01
CA MET A 355 -16.91 -8.73 24.05
C MET A 355 -16.17 -9.26 25.29
N GLU A 356 -16.34 -10.54 25.64
CA GLU A 356 -15.59 -11.18 26.74
C GLU A 356 -14.08 -11.14 26.47
N GLN A 357 -13.66 -11.38 25.24
CA GLN A 357 -12.26 -11.31 24.86
C GLN A 357 -11.72 -9.88 24.93
N ILE A 358 -12.50 -8.88 24.49
CA ILE A 358 -12.12 -7.46 24.59
C ILE A 358 -11.97 -7.06 26.08
N LEU A 359 -12.90 -7.48 26.95
CA LEU A 359 -12.83 -7.26 28.39
C LEU A 359 -11.60 -7.90 29.04
N ASN A 360 -11.24 -9.11 28.61
CA ASN A 360 -10.03 -9.81 29.09
C ASN A 360 -8.73 -9.12 28.66
N TRP A 361 -8.71 -8.51 27.48
CA TRP A 361 -7.55 -7.74 27.02
C TRP A 361 -7.37 -6.42 27.78
N ASP A 362 -8.44 -5.82 28.26
CA ASP A 362 -8.49 -4.54 28.98
C ASP A 362 -7.57 -3.49 28.32
N PRO A 363 -7.90 -3.01 27.13
CA PRO A 363 -7.08 -2.04 26.42
C PRO A 363 -7.02 -0.70 27.16
N ASP A 364 -5.88 -0.01 27.06
CA ASP A 364 -5.72 1.36 27.56
C ASP A 364 -6.39 2.38 26.66
N VAL A 365 -6.50 2.06 25.36
CA VAL A 365 -7.06 2.94 24.33
C VAL A 365 -7.90 2.11 23.38
N ILE A 366 -9.04 2.69 22.97
CA ILE A 366 -9.89 2.14 21.91
C ILE A 366 -9.85 3.10 20.71
N LEU A 367 -9.39 2.60 19.56
CA LEU A 367 -9.52 3.30 18.29
C LEU A 367 -10.81 2.85 17.61
N VAL A 368 -11.54 3.78 17.02
CA VAL A 368 -12.87 3.54 16.44
C VAL A 368 -12.87 3.95 14.97
N ASP A 369 -13.40 3.10 14.11
CA ASP A 369 -13.29 3.22 12.65
C ASP A 369 -14.34 4.16 12.02
N SER A 370 -15.47 4.40 12.70
CA SER A 370 -16.53 5.28 12.20
C SER A 370 -17.29 6.03 13.29
N PRO A 371 -17.90 7.17 12.94
CA PRO A 371 -18.74 7.93 13.88
C PRO A 371 -19.93 7.12 14.42
N GLU A 372 -20.56 6.29 13.57
CA GLU A 372 -21.69 5.44 13.94
C GLU A 372 -21.28 4.41 14.99
N LEU A 373 -20.11 3.81 14.82
CA LEU A 373 -19.55 2.89 15.80
C LEU A 373 -19.17 3.61 17.09
N MET A 374 -18.61 4.81 17.05
CA MET A 374 -18.32 5.62 18.21
C MET A 374 -19.61 5.87 19.02
N ASP A 375 -20.68 6.27 18.34
CA ASP A 375 -21.99 6.47 18.93
C ASP A 375 -22.56 5.17 19.59
N PHE A 376 -22.37 4.04 18.94
CA PHE A 376 -22.76 2.74 19.49
C PHE A 376 -21.98 2.40 20.76
N ILE A 377 -20.66 2.47 20.72
CA ILE A 377 -19.76 2.15 21.84
C ILE A 377 -20.08 3.03 23.05
N GLN A 378 -20.35 4.32 22.86
CA GLN A 378 -20.68 5.25 23.94
C GLN A 378 -22.03 4.94 24.63
N LYS A 379 -22.99 4.29 23.94
CA LYS A 379 -24.35 4.02 24.47
C LYS A 379 -24.52 2.59 24.93
N ASP A 380 -23.77 1.65 24.45
CA ASP A 380 -23.94 0.23 24.77
C ASP A 380 -23.30 -0.14 26.12
N SER A 381 -24.11 -0.74 27.00
CA SER A 381 -23.69 -1.05 28.37
C SER A 381 -22.54 -2.05 28.49
N SER A 382 -22.34 -2.90 27.47
CA SER A 382 -21.26 -3.89 27.48
C SER A 382 -19.89 -3.24 27.40
N TRP A 383 -19.78 -2.10 26.71
CA TRP A 383 -18.56 -1.33 26.57
C TRP A 383 -18.23 -0.49 27.80
N GLN A 384 -19.23 -0.06 28.59
CA GLN A 384 -19.07 0.87 29.71
C GLN A 384 -18.22 0.31 30.87
N SER A 385 -17.99 -0.99 30.93
CA SER A 385 -17.14 -1.60 31.95
C SER A 385 -15.63 -1.43 31.66
N LEU A 386 -15.25 -1.19 30.39
CA LEU A 386 -13.86 -1.02 30.00
C LEU A 386 -13.23 0.25 30.61
N ARG A 387 -11.96 0.12 30.99
CA ARG A 387 -11.18 1.23 31.55
C ARG A 387 -11.00 2.36 30.54
N ALA A 388 -10.68 2.04 29.29
CA ALA A 388 -10.53 3.04 28.22
C ALA A 388 -11.78 3.92 28.02
N ILE A 389 -12.98 3.37 28.19
CA ILE A 389 -14.23 4.15 28.13
C ILE A 389 -14.39 5.07 29.36
N LYS A 390 -14.13 4.55 30.57
CA LYS A 390 -14.24 5.33 31.82
C LYS A 390 -13.23 6.47 31.88
N GLU A 391 -12.07 6.30 31.26
CA GLU A 391 -11.00 7.29 31.20
C GLU A 391 -11.08 8.19 29.97
N GLU A 392 -12.17 8.09 29.17
CA GLU A 392 -12.41 8.86 27.94
C GLU A 392 -11.30 8.69 26.90
N ARG A 393 -10.62 7.52 26.89
CA ARG A 393 -9.52 7.19 25.95
C ARG A 393 -10.03 6.40 24.74
N THR A 394 -11.07 6.91 24.13
CA THR A 394 -11.68 6.36 22.92
C THR A 394 -11.61 7.39 21.81
N TYR A 395 -10.98 7.05 20.71
CA TYR A 395 -10.66 8.01 19.66
C TYR A 395 -11.17 7.54 18.29
N LEU A 396 -11.88 8.44 17.61
CA LEU A 396 -12.28 8.23 16.23
C LEU A 396 -11.05 8.39 15.31
N VAL A 397 -10.75 7.37 14.51
CA VAL A 397 -9.64 7.42 13.57
C VAL A 397 -9.97 8.40 12.43
N PRO A 398 -9.11 9.39 12.13
CA PRO A 398 -9.31 10.27 10.99
C PRO A 398 -9.39 9.49 9.68
N SER A 399 -10.31 9.91 8.78
CA SER A 399 -10.60 9.14 7.57
C SER A 399 -10.82 9.98 6.30
N ILE A 400 -10.38 11.23 6.29
CA ILE A 400 -10.49 12.15 5.14
C ILE A 400 -9.11 12.39 4.55
N PRO A 401 -8.91 12.28 3.23
CA PRO A 401 -9.82 11.67 2.22
C PRO A 401 -9.87 10.15 2.33
N TYR A 402 -9.01 9.53 3.14
CA TYR A 402 -8.91 8.11 3.42
C TYR A 402 -8.52 7.84 4.87
N GLY A 403 -8.79 6.64 5.38
CA GLY A 403 -8.44 6.25 6.73
C GLY A 403 -6.94 6.34 7.04
N PHE A 404 -6.58 6.97 8.15
CA PHE A 404 -5.19 7.17 8.57
C PHE A 404 -4.47 5.87 8.95
N LEU A 405 -5.18 4.84 9.36
CA LEU A 405 -4.54 3.60 9.78
C LEU A 405 -4.67 2.48 8.76
N TYR A 406 -5.72 2.48 7.91
CA TYR A 406 -6.02 1.26 7.20
C TYR A 406 -6.66 1.42 5.82
N ASN A 407 -7.78 2.06 5.65
CA ASN A 407 -8.65 1.84 4.48
C ASN A 407 -8.66 3.00 3.46
N PRO A 408 -8.10 2.79 2.27
CA PRO A 408 -7.22 1.70 1.83
C PRO A 408 -5.80 1.85 2.41
N PRO A 409 -5.03 0.74 2.57
CA PRO A 409 -3.69 0.77 3.16
C PRO A 409 -2.67 1.44 2.23
N SER A 410 -2.58 2.76 2.30
CA SER A 410 -1.73 3.58 1.42
C SER A 410 -0.98 4.67 2.19
N VAL A 411 -0.60 5.72 1.48
CA VAL A 411 0.17 6.87 2.02
C VAL A 411 -0.47 7.50 3.26
N ASN A 412 -1.79 7.41 3.43
CA ASN A 412 -2.48 7.98 4.60
C ASN A 412 -2.00 7.40 5.91
N ARG A 413 -1.50 6.15 5.90
CA ARG A 413 -0.93 5.51 7.08
C ARG A 413 0.31 6.24 7.61
N LEU A 414 1.03 6.99 6.76
CA LEU A 414 2.10 7.88 7.21
C LEU A 414 1.56 8.93 8.18
N MET A 415 0.51 9.66 7.77
CA MET A 415 -0.12 10.64 8.66
C MET A 415 -0.72 9.97 9.90
N GLY A 416 -1.15 8.73 9.77
CA GLY A 416 -1.61 7.90 10.89
C GLY A 416 -0.54 7.61 11.93
N LEU A 417 0.72 7.42 11.51
CA LEU A 417 1.86 7.27 12.43
C LEU A 417 2.07 8.54 13.26
N ASP A 418 2.12 9.71 12.62
CA ASP A 418 2.30 10.98 13.31
C ASP A 418 1.11 11.32 14.21
N TRP A 419 -0.13 11.11 13.71
CA TRP A 419 -1.35 11.37 14.48
C TRP A 419 -1.44 10.50 15.73
N LEU A 420 -1.30 9.19 15.58
CA LEU A 420 -1.45 8.27 16.71
C LEU A 420 -0.26 8.34 17.66
N GLY A 421 0.95 8.50 17.13
CA GLY A 421 2.14 8.70 17.94
C GLY A 421 2.03 9.95 18.81
N LYS A 422 1.67 11.10 18.24
CA LYS A 422 1.45 12.35 18.99
C LYS A 422 0.31 12.26 19.99
N LEU A 423 -0.77 11.56 19.63
CA LEU A 423 -1.92 11.36 20.51
C LEU A 423 -1.56 10.55 21.77
N LEU A 424 -0.78 9.48 21.61
CA LEU A 424 -0.46 8.55 22.68
C LEU A 424 0.77 8.96 23.50
N TYR A 425 1.71 9.65 22.86
CA TYR A 425 3.00 10.03 23.46
C TYR A 425 3.34 11.50 23.19
N PRO A 426 2.50 12.45 23.67
CA PRO A 426 2.68 13.88 23.35
C PRO A 426 4.01 14.47 23.86
N GLU A 427 4.61 13.85 24.88
CA GLU A 427 5.85 14.28 25.52
C GLU A 427 7.11 13.61 24.92
N ALA A 428 6.95 12.63 24.02
CA ALA A 428 8.09 11.99 23.38
C ALA A 428 8.79 12.96 22.41
N LYS A 429 10.12 12.96 22.42
CA LYS A 429 10.92 13.85 21.55
C LYS A 429 10.64 13.64 20.07
N ALA A 430 10.39 12.38 19.69
CA ALA A 430 10.01 12.03 18.32
C ALA A 430 8.76 12.77 17.84
N TYR A 431 7.86 13.18 18.75
CA TYR A 431 6.60 13.86 18.48
C TYR A 431 6.56 15.31 18.99
N ASP A 432 7.73 15.98 19.13
CA ASP A 432 7.81 17.40 19.49
C ASP A 432 7.48 18.28 18.28
N PHE A 433 6.22 18.24 17.85
CA PHE A 433 5.65 19.07 16.80
C PHE A 433 4.16 19.33 17.05
N LYS A 434 3.59 20.27 16.29
CA LYS A 434 2.14 20.47 16.23
C LYS A 434 1.55 19.59 15.14
N ILE A 435 0.53 18.79 15.48
CA ILE A 435 -0.08 17.86 14.54
C ILE A 435 -0.75 18.59 13.37
N GLU A 436 -1.25 19.79 13.61
CA GLU A 436 -1.85 20.64 12.58
C GLU A 436 -0.83 21.05 11.50
N ASP A 437 0.40 21.34 11.89
CA ASP A 437 1.48 21.71 10.96
C ASP A 437 1.91 20.49 10.12
N GLN A 438 2.02 19.30 10.76
CA GLN A 438 2.29 18.05 10.03
C GLN A 438 1.16 17.74 9.03
N LEU A 439 -0.09 17.93 9.45
CA LEU A 439 -1.25 17.70 8.59
C LEU A 439 -1.23 18.65 7.38
N LYS A 440 -0.96 19.94 7.58
CA LYS A 440 -0.85 20.93 6.48
C LYS A 440 0.22 20.51 5.48
N ASN A 441 1.43 20.18 5.95
CA ASN A 441 2.53 19.74 5.10
C ASN A 441 2.17 18.47 4.32
N PHE A 442 1.61 17.48 5.00
CA PHE A 442 1.20 16.22 4.38
C PHE A 442 0.16 16.44 3.27
N TYR A 443 -0.87 17.24 3.51
CA TYR A 443 -1.88 17.51 2.49
C TYR A 443 -1.35 18.36 1.35
N GLN A 444 -0.47 19.30 1.61
CA GLN A 444 0.19 20.08 0.56
C GLN A 444 1.03 19.20 -0.37
N HIS A 445 1.82 18.29 0.18
CA HIS A 445 2.73 17.45 -0.61
C HIS A 445 2.03 16.26 -1.25
N PHE A 446 1.19 15.53 -0.49
CA PHE A 446 0.57 14.30 -0.98
C PHE A 446 -0.79 14.53 -1.66
N TYR A 447 -1.55 15.54 -1.25
CA TYR A 447 -2.87 15.82 -1.81
C TYR A 447 -2.94 17.10 -2.65
N HIS A 448 -1.83 17.85 -2.73
CA HIS A 448 -1.70 19.08 -3.56
C HIS A 448 -2.72 20.16 -3.17
N ILE A 449 -3.07 20.26 -1.91
CA ILE A 449 -3.99 21.28 -1.38
C ILE A 449 -3.44 21.91 -0.10
N GLU A 450 -3.79 23.17 0.09
CA GLU A 450 -3.61 23.91 1.35
C GLU A 450 -4.89 23.77 2.17
N LEU A 451 -4.77 23.24 3.39
CA LEU A 451 -5.90 23.09 4.30
C LEU A 451 -6.22 24.42 5.01
N SER A 452 -7.52 24.76 5.07
CA SER A 452 -8.01 25.78 6.00
C SER A 452 -8.06 25.25 7.43
N GLU A 453 -8.15 26.14 8.43
CA GLU A 453 -8.28 25.76 9.84
C GLU A 453 -9.54 24.90 10.07
N ASP A 454 -10.66 25.21 9.41
CA ASP A 454 -11.89 24.41 9.49
C ASP A 454 -11.67 22.99 8.94
N GLN A 455 -10.94 22.86 7.82
CA GLN A 455 -10.61 21.56 7.24
C GLN A 455 -9.66 20.75 8.14
N ILE A 456 -8.71 21.40 8.79
CA ILE A 456 -7.83 20.75 9.78
C ILE A 456 -8.66 20.19 10.94
N ALA A 457 -9.56 20.99 11.49
CA ALA A 457 -10.46 20.57 12.56
C ALA A 457 -11.36 19.41 12.13
N GLU A 458 -11.89 19.45 10.90
CA GLU A 458 -12.70 18.37 10.33
C GLU A 458 -11.89 17.07 10.19
N VAL A 459 -10.68 17.13 9.60
CA VAL A 459 -9.82 15.96 9.41
C VAL A 459 -9.40 15.33 10.73
N LEU A 460 -8.98 16.13 11.70
CA LEU A 460 -8.53 15.65 13.01
C LEU A 460 -9.68 15.25 13.96
N ASN A 461 -10.94 15.37 13.50
CA ASN A 461 -12.12 15.08 14.32
C ASN A 461 -12.12 15.86 15.66
N PHE A 462 -11.59 17.08 15.64
CA PHE A 462 -11.72 17.94 16.81
C PHE A 462 -13.20 18.21 17.04
N GLN A 463 -13.78 17.49 17.99
CA GLN A 463 -15.10 17.82 18.49
C GLN A 463 -14.97 19.22 19.12
N THR A 464 -15.55 20.21 18.46
CA THR A 464 -15.84 21.47 19.13
C THR A 464 -16.76 21.13 20.29
N LYS A 465 -16.20 21.14 21.51
CA LYS A 465 -16.94 21.00 22.76
C LYS A 465 -17.94 22.14 22.88
#